data_a571fec28cb6e709787c6f1a8a0d4c29
#
_entry.id   a571fec28cb6e709787c6f1a8a0d4c29
#
_cell.length_a   1.000
_cell.length_b   1.000
_cell.length_c   1.000
_cell.angle_alpha   90.00
_cell.angle_beta   90.00
_cell.angle_gamma   90.00
#
_symmetry.space_group_name_H-M   'P 1'
#
loop_
_entity.id
_entity.type
_entity.pdbx_description
1 polymer ?
#
loop_
_entity_poly.entity_id
_entity_poly.type
_entity_poly.pdbx_seq_one_letter_code
_entity_poly.pdbx_strand_id
1 'polypeptide(L)'
;MIFEAFLDYKAVESVQKNNKGVQELKVDKALRIAGSVKNRQEKTKKEILDKILPTIDPEGPECILVITPPEPIDENLNGLLANQLMGMFHKPTLVLGRYQENGKTYMRGSGRGFLTPDVSDWRAYIEESGYAEYAEGHAFAFGVGFEENNLKEFLVKVKEDLPHGIQTYYDVDLGYNLTDRFDKDIFQIGDMQGLWG
;
A
#
# COMPACT_ATOMS: atom_id res chain seq x y z
N MET A 1 -14.54 13.02 -15.65
CA MET A 1 -13.46 13.76 -16.38
C MET A 1 -12.51 12.84 -17.14
N ILE A 2 -11.73 11.95 -16.49
CA ILE A 2 -10.80 11.05 -17.22
C ILE A 2 -11.57 10.05 -18.10
N PHE A 3 -12.61 9.43 -17.56
CA PHE A 3 -13.46 8.48 -18.29
C PHE A 3 -14.12 9.10 -19.51
N GLU A 4 -14.67 10.30 -19.39
CA GLU A 4 -15.29 11.06 -20.49
C GLU A 4 -14.27 11.41 -21.59
N ALA A 5 -13.02 11.71 -21.22
CA ALA A 5 -11.96 11.97 -22.19
C ALA A 5 -11.60 10.74 -23.04
N PHE A 6 -11.72 9.52 -22.49
CA PHE A 6 -11.50 8.29 -23.26
C PHE A 6 -12.68 7.92 -24.13
N LEU A 7 -13.92 8.26 -23.75
CA LEU A 7 -15.11 8.03 -24.57
C LEU A 7 -15.08 8.89 -25.85
N ASP A 8 -14.47 10.07 -25.80
CA ASP A 8 -14.31 10.97 -26.96
C ASP A 8 -12.85 11.43 -27.10
N TYR A 9 -11.99 10.48 -27.41
CA TYR A 9 -10.54 10.67 -27.50
C TYR A 9 -10.09 11.66 -28.60
N LYS A 10 -10.95 11.93 -29.59
CA LYS A 10 -10.68 12.90 -30.67
C LYS A 10 -11.15 14.33 -30.32
N ALA A 11 -11.90 14.50 -29.23
CA ALA A 11 -12.36 15.82 -28.85
C ALA A 11 -11.18 16.71 -28.44
N VAL A 12 -11.24 17.95 -28.94
CA VAL A 12 -10.23 18.97 -28.70
C VAL A 12 -10.82 20.06 -27.81
N GLU A 13 -10.04 20.57 -26.88
CA GLU A 13 -10.41 21.75 -26.10
C GLU A 13 -9.29 22.78 -26.05
N SER A 14 -9.65 24.04 -25.78
CA SER A 14 -8.68 25.10 -25.60
C SER A 14 -8.12 25.10 -24.18
N VAL A 15 -6.80 25.05 -24.06
CA VAL A 15 -6.08 25.03 -22.80
C VAL A 15 -5.15 26.25 -22.73
N GLN A 16 -5.12 26.91 -21.59
CA GLN A 16 -4.17 28.02 -21.35
C GLN A 16 -2.78 27.42 -21.07
N LYS A 17 -1.82 27.74 -21.93
CA LYS A 17 -0.44 27.35 -21.77
C LYS A 17 0.46 28.60 -21.98
N ASN A 18 1.18 28.98 -20.93
CA ASN A 18 2.04 30.17 -20.95
C ASN A 18 1.28 31.44 -21.43
N ASN A 19 0.07 31.67 -20.90
CA ASN A 19 -0.83 32.78 -21.27
C ASN A 19 -1.28 32.79 -22.76
N LYS A 20 -1.14 31.67 -23.46
CA LYS A 20 -1.62 31.45 -24.82
C LYS A 20 -2.64 30.33 -24.83
N GLY A 21 -3.74 30.52 -25.54
CA GLY A 21 -4.71 29.44 -25.84
C GLY A 21 -4.09 28.46 -26.82
N VAL A 22 -3.96 27.19 -26.40
CA VAL A 22 -3.47 26.09 -27.24
C VAL A 22 -4.57 25.05 -27.33
N GLN A 23 -4.77 24.51 -28.52
CA GLN A 23 -5.68 23.37 -28.72
C GLN A 23 -4.97 22.09 -28.28
N GLU A 24 -5.62 21.34 -27.39
CA GLU A 24 -5.11 20.05 -26.86
C GLU A 24 -6.24 19.02 -26.93
N LEU A 25 -5.92 17.77 -27.23
CA LEU A 25 -6.90 16.69 -27.12
C LEU A 25 -7.33 16.50 -25.65
N LYS A 26 -8.60 16.24 -25.42
CA LYS A 26 -9.13 16.02 -24.07
C LYS A 26 -8.41 14.84 -23.39
N VAL A 27 -8.07 13.80 -24.14
CA VAL A 27 -7.31 12.65 -23.60
C VAL A 27 -5.91 13.05 -23.17
N ASP A 28 -5.20 13.87 -23.92
CA ASP A 28 -3.84 14.32 -23.56
C ASP A 28 -3.87 15.20 -22.30
N LYS A 29 -4.86 16.09 -22.21
CA LYS A 29 -5.09 16.89 -21.00
C LYS A 29 -5.38 15.97 -19.80
N ALA A 30 -6.24 14.97 -19.95
CA ALA A 30 -6.57 14.04 -18.87
C ALA A 30 -5.34 13.25 -18.41
N LEU A 31 -4.53 12.74 -19.35
CA LEU A 31 -3.28 12.04 -19.06
C LEU A 31 -2.26 12.95 -18.35
N ARG A 32 -2.12 14.19 -18.81
CA ARG A 32 -1.22 15.16 -18.18
C ARG A 32 -1.65 15.49 -16.75
N ILE A 33 -2.96 15.65 -16.49
CA ILE A 33 -3.50 15.89 -15.15
C ILE A 33 -3.25 14.65 -14.27
N ALA A 34 -3.57 13.47 -14.75
CA ALA A 34 -3.34 12.21 -14.01
C ALA A 34 -1.85 12.03 -13.68
N GLY A 35 -0.95 12.28 -14.64
CA GLY A 35 0.49 12.26 -14.41
C GLY A 35 0.95 13.27 -13.35
N SER A 36 0.40 14.47 -13.37
CA SER A 36 0.72 15.50 -12.38
C SER A 36 0.25 15.11 -10.97
N VAL A 37 -0.93 14.50 -10.86
CA VAL A 37 -1.46 13.98 -9.58
C VAL A 37 -0.57 12.86 -9.07
N LYS A 38 -0.24 11.87 -9.93
CA LYS A 38 0.66 10.77 -9.59
C LYS A 38 2.02 11.28 -9.09
N ASN A 39 2.65 12.18 -9.83
CA ASN A 39 3.97 12.73 -9.45
C ASN A 39 3.93 13.46 -8.10
N ARG A 40 2.85 14.20 -7.82
CA ARG A 40 2.65 14.85 -6.52
C ARG A 40 2.49 13.82 -5.40
N GLN A 41 1.67 12.79 -5.60
CA GLN A 41 1.50 11.71 -4.63
C GLN A 41 2.82 10.99 -4.35
N GLU A 42 3.60 10.66 -5.39
CA GLU A 42 4.92 10.02 -5.22
C GLU A 42 5.91 10.91 -4.45
N LYS A 43 5.92 12.21 -4.74
CA LYS A 43 6.75 13.17 -4.00
C LYS A 43 6.35 13.22 -2.52
N THR A 44 5.07 13.42 -2.23
CA THR A 44 4.57 13.49 -0.85
C THR A 44 4.81 12.17 -0.11
N LYS A 45 4.54 11.04 -0.76
CA LYS A 45 4.82 9.71 -0.20
C LYS A 45 6.30 9.56 0.19
N LYS A 46 7.21 9.97 -0.70
CA LYS A 46 8.67 9.92 -0.42
C LYS A 46 9.04 10.78 0.78
N GLU A 47 8.55 12.02 0.85
CA GLU A 47 8.81 12.92 1.98
C GLU A 47 8.33 12.34 3.33
N ILE A 48 7.18 11.63 3.32
CA ILE A 48 6.66 10.96 4.51
C ILE A 48 7.54 9.75 4.87
N LEU A 49 7.91 8.92 3.88
CA LEU A 49 8.77 7.76 4.10
C LEU A 49 10.13 8.16 4.65
N ASP A 50 10.75 9.21 4.14
CA ASP A 50 12.03 9.71 4.62
C ASP A 50 11.98 10.11 6.12
N LYS A 51 10.80 10.52 6.63
CA LYS A 51 10.58 10.82 8.04
C LYS A 51 10.30 9.56 8.88
N ILE A 52 9.59 8.58 8.34
CA ILE A 52 9.13 7.39 9.06
C ILE A 52 10.18 6.29 9.10
N LEU A 53 10.86 6.02 7.98
CA LEU A 53 11.81 4.89 7.88
C LEU A 53 12.86 4.85 8.99
N PRO A 54 13.47 5.97 9.41
CA PRO A 54 14.45 5.94 10.51
C PRO A 54 13.87 5.54 11.88
N THR A 55 12.52 5.53 12.02
CA THR A 55 11.85 5.18 13.29
C THR A 55 11.41 3.72 13.34
N ILE A 56 11.53 2.99 12.24
CA ILE A 56 11.13 1.58 12.13
C ILE A 56 12.33 0.69 12.40
N ASP A 57 12.17 -0.23 13.36
CA ASP A 57 13.10 -1.33 13.53
C ASP A 57 12.68 -2.50 12.60
N PRO A 58 13.45 -2.81 11.54
CA PRO A 58 13.10 -3.87 10.61
C PRO A 58 13.10 -5.26 11.28
N GLU A 59 13.95 -5.45 12.28
CA GLU A 59 14.08 -6.71 13.04
C GLU A 59 13.21 -6.72 14.31
N GLY A 60 12.39 -5.68 14.50
CA GLY A 60 11.49 -5.57 15.65
C GLY A 60 10.55 -6.78 15.78
N PRO A 61 10.16 -7.14 17.00
CA PRO A 61 9.38 -8.36 17.30
C PRO A 61 7.91 -8.27 16.88
N GLU A 62 7.49 -7.15 16.30
CA GLU A 62 6.10 -6.93 15.90
C GLU A 62 5.74 -7.75 14.67
N CYS A 63 4.66 -8.55 14.77
CA CYS A 63 4.09 -9.28 13.65
C CYS A 63 3.37 -8.38 12.66
N ILE A 64 2.79 -7.29 13.13
CA ILE A 64 2.13 -6.27 12.31
C ILE A 64 2.84 -4.94 12.52
N LEU A 65 3.22 -4.28 11.43
CA LEU A 65 3.78 -2.94 11.46
C LEU A 65 2.64 -1.91 11.56
N VAL A 66 2.61 -1.15 12.64
CA VAL A 66 1.64 -0.06 12.83
C VAL A 66 2.35 1.27 12.75
N ILE A 67 1.98 2.08 11.77
CA ILE A 67 2.57 3.39 11.50
C ILE A 67 1.52 4.47 11.73
N THR A 68 1.84 5.41 12.61
CA THR A 68 1.09 6.65 12.77
C THR A 68 1.97 7.80 12.28
N PRO A 69 1.69 8.39 11.13
CA PRO A 69 2.46 9.53 10.63
C PRO A 69 2.45 10.68 11.65
N PRO A 70 3.57 11.41 11.83
CA PRO A 70 3.68 12.47 12.81
C PRO A 70 2.78 13.68 12.50
N GLU A 71 2.42 13.86 11.25
CA GLU A 71 1.53 14.90 10.75
C GLU A 71 0.35 14.26 10.03
N PRO A 72 -0.85 14.87 10.04
CA PRO A 72 -1.97 14.39 9.25
C PRO A 72 -1.61 14.32 7.76
N ILE A 73 -1.89 13.21 7.13
CA ILE A 73 -1.66 12.99 5.71
C ILE A 73 -2.98 12.80 4.97
N ASP A 74 -2.96 12.99 3.67
CA ASP A 74 -4.12 12.68 2.80
C ASP A 74 -4.46 11.18 2.95
N GLU A 75 -5.71 10.87 3.31
CA GLU A 75 -6.19 9.50 3.54
C GLU A 75 -5.95 8.59 2.33
N ASN A 76 -5.97 9.17 1.11
CA ASN A 76 -5.66 8.43 -0.11
C ASN A 76 -4.20 7.92 -0.17
N LEU A 77 -3.30 8.48 0.65
CA LEU A 77 -1.91 8.02 0.72
C LEU A 77 -1.71 6.89 1.72
N ASN A 78 -2.61 6.68 2.69
CA ASN A 78 -2.47 5.64 3.69
C ASN A 78 -2.28 4.26 3.06
N GLY A 79 -3.11 3.91 2.07
CA GLY A 79 -3.02 2.64 1.36
C GLY A 79 -1.76 2.48 0.52
N LEU A 80 -1.26 3.57 -0.08
CA LEU A 80 -0.02 3.55 -0.87
C LEU A 80 1.21 3.38 0.03
N LEU A 81 1.23 4.06 1.18
CA LEU A 81 2.28 3.92 2.20
C LEU A 81 2.27 2.52 2.81
N ALA A 82 1.09 2.02 3.21
CA ALA A 82 0.96 0.68 3.77
C ALA A 82 1.46 -0.39 2.80
N ASN A 83 1.13 -0.27 1.51
CA ASN A 83 1.60 -1.22 0.48
C ASN A 83 3.12 -1.17 0.30
N GLN A 84 3.71 0.01 0.29
CA GLN A 84 5.16 0.15 0.15
C GLN A 84 5.91 -0.37 1.37
N LEU A 85 5.46 -0.04 2.58
CA LEU A 85 6.08 -0.51 3.83
C LEU A 85 5.93 -2.03 3.99
N MET A 86 4.75 -2.58 3.67
CA MET A 86 4.53 -4.02 3.65
C MET A 86 5.52 -4.74 2.73
N GLY A 87 5.73 -4.21 1.50
CA GLY A 87 6.71 -4.78 0.56
C GLY A 87 8.17 -4.63 1.02
N MET A 88 8.51 -3.56 1.75
CA MET A 88 9.87 -3.33 2.26
C MET A 88 10.23 -4.22 3.46
N PHE A 89 9.29 -4.38 4.38
CA PHE A 89 9.52 -5.07 5.66
C PHE A 89 8.97 -6.50 5.70
N HIS A 90 8.24 -6.92 4.66
CA HIS A 90 7.57 -8.23 4.61
C HIS A 90 6.71 -8.49 5.85
N LYS A 91 6.04 -7.43 6.34
CA LYS A 91 5.13 -7.48 7.47
C LYS A 91 3.80 -6.85 7.06
N PRO A 92 2.64 -7.43 7.44
CA PRO A 92 1.36 -6.73 7.31
C PRO A 92 1.45 -5.36 7.94
N THR A 93 0.95 -4.36 7.28
CA THR A 93 1.16 -2.96 7.68
C THR A 93 -0.15 -2.21 7.78
N LEU A 94 -0.35 -1.53 8.90
CA LEU A 94 -1.43 -0.57 9.12
C LEU A 94 -0.84 0.84 9.14
N VAL A 95 -1.35 1.73 8.30
CA VAL A 95 -1.04 3.17 8.35
C VAL A 95 -2.28 3.90 8.83
N LEU A 96 -2.21 4.46 10.04
CA LEU A 96 -3.35 4.97 10.78
C LEU A 96 -3.16 6.44 11.16
N GLY A 97 -4.15 7.27 10.83
CA GLY A 97 -4.26 8.61 11.38
C GLY A 97 -4.93 8.61 12.76
N ARG A 98 -4.61 9.62 13.57
CA ARG A 98 -5.19 9.80 14.92
C ARG A 98 -6.31 10.83 14.86
N TYR A 99 -7.48 10.48 15.41
CA TYR A 99 -8.68 11.30 15.44
C TYR A 99 -9.23 11.41 16.86
N GLN A 100 -9.71 12.58 17.24
CA GLN A 100 -10.36 12.82 18.55
C GLN A 100 -11.86 12.99 18.34
N GLU A 101 -12.65 12.12 18.93
CA GLU A 101 -14.10 12.15 18.88
C GLU A 101 -14.71 11.83 20.25
N ASN A 102 -15.59 12.69 20.77
CA ASN A 102 -16.30 12.46 22.03
C ASN A 102 -15.40 12.13 23.23
N GLY A 103 -14.20 12.72 23.30
CA GLY A 103 -13.23 12.47 24.36
C GLY A 103 -12.46 11.16 24.24
N LYS A 104 -12.63 10.42 23.15
CA LYS A 104 -11.88 9.20 22.82
C LYS A 104 -10.93 9.45 21.67
N THR A 105 -9.86 8.66 21.61
CA THR A 105 -8.90 8.66 20.51
C THR A 105 -9.15 7.46 19.61
N TYR A 106 -9.32 7.72 18.33
CA TYR A 106 -9.48 6.72 17.30
C TYR A 106 -8.30 6.70 16.36
N MET A 107 -7.93 5.50 15.93
CA MET A 107 -6.86 5.21 15.00
C MET A 107 -7.49 4.62 13.73
N ARG A 108 -7.56 5.40 12.64
CA ARG A 108 -8.26 5.00 11.41
C ARG A 108 -7.36 5.17 10.20
N GLY A 109 -7.47 4.25 9.23
CA GLY A 109 -6.67 4.31 8.02
C GLY A 109 -6.77 3.07 7.15
N SER A 110 -5.63 2.65 6.61
CA SER A 110 -5.57 1.54 5.65
C SER A 110 -4.61 0.45 6.11
N GLY A 111 -5.03 -0.80 5.87
CA GLY A 111 -4.22 -1.98 6.06
C GLY A 111 -3.79 -2.63 4.74
N ARG A 112 -2.61 -3.22 4.76
CA ARG A 112 -2.10 -4.11 3.72
C ARG A 112 -1.50 -5.34 4.36
N GLY A 113 -1.86 -6.49 3.84
CA GLY A 113 -1.35 -7.78 4.25
C GLY A 113 -0.97 -8.63 3.05
N PHE A 114 -0.54 -9.84 3.30
CA PHE A 114 -0.23 -10.84 2.28
C PHE A 114 -0.58 -12.24 2.82
N LEU A 115 -0.69 -13.19 1.92
CA LEU A 115 -0.97 -14.58 2.29
C LEU A 115 0.17 -15.15 3.13
N THR A 116 -0.18 -15.69 4.28
CA THR A 116 0.73 -16.44 5.15
C THR A 116 0.08 -17.75 5.54
N PRO A 117 0.83 -18.76 6.01
CA PRO A 117 0.24 -20.02 6.46
C PRO A 117 -0.75 -19.84 7.60
N ASP A 118 -0.47 -18.88 8.48
CA ASP A 118 -1.25 -18.67 9.70
C ASP A 118 -2.47 -17.75 9.46
N VAL A 119 -2.36 -16.82 8.50
CA VAL A 119 -3.42 -15.84 8.21
C VAL A 119 -3.66 -15.73 6.71
N SER A 120 -4.77 -16.28 6.26
CA SER A 120 -5.20 -16.26 4.85
C SER A 120 -6.04 -15.03 4.48
N ASP A 121 -6.59 -14.32 5.45
CA ASP A 121 -7.39 -13.10 5.29
C ASP A 121 -7.14 -12.17 6.47
N TRP A 122 -6.30 -11.15 6.26
CA TRP A 122 -5.95 -10.18 7.32
C TRP A 122 -7.13 -9.28 7.70
N ARG A 123 -8.00 -8.96 6.77
CA ARG A 123 -9.22 -8.19 7.07
C ARG A 123 -10.14 -8.98 8.01
N ALA A 124 -10.43 -10.24 7.66
CA ALA A 124 -11.27 -11.10 8.48
C ALA A 124 -10.64 -11.36 9.85
N TYR A 125 -9.33 -11.63 9.92
CA TYR A 125 -8.60 -11.81 11.18
C TYR A 125 -8.75 -10.60 12.12
N ILE A 126 -8.65 -9.38 11.59
CA ILE A 126 -8.81 -8.15 12.37
C ILE A 126 -10.27 -8.00 12.82
N GLU A 127 -11.24 -8.20 11.91
CA GLU A 127 -12.68 -8.09 12.20
C GLU A 127 -13.11 -9.10 13.28
N GLU A 128 -12.75 -10.37 13.12
CA GLU A 128 -13.07 -11.47 14.03
C GLU A 128 -12.39 -11.34 15.40
N SER A 129 -11.29 -10.58 15.49
CA SER A 129 -10.62 -10.30 16.77
C SER A 129 -11.54 -9.57 17.76
N GLY A 130 -12.51 -8.81 17.26
CA GLY A 130 -13.45 -8.03 18.07
C GLY A 130 -12.88 -6.72 18.64
N TYR A 131 -11.62 -6.37 18.33
CA TYR A 131 -10.98 -5.13 18.80
C TYR A 131 -11.17 -3.95 17.84
N ALA A 132 -11.36 -4.23 16.55
CA ALA A 132 -11.59 -3.20 15.55
C ALA A 132 -13.02 -2.67 15.60
N GLU A 133 -13.22 -1.37 15.35
CA GLU A 133 -14.55 -0.80 15.11
C GLU A 133 -15.10 -1.28 13.75
N TYR A 134 -14.20 -1.38 12.77
CA TYR A 134 -14.50 -1.91 11.44
C TYR A 134 -13.20 -2.41 10.77
N ALA A 135 -13.35 -3.36 9.86
CA ALA A 135 -12.35 -3.76 8.89
C ALA A 135 -13.06 -4.08 7.57
N GLU A 136 -12.93 -3.20 6.57
CA GLU A 136 -13.74 -3.23 5.34
C GLU A 136 -12.88 -3.23 4.10
N GLY A 137 -13.21 -4.08 3.12
CA GLY A 137 -12.49 -4.19 1.86
C GLY A 137 -12.12 -5.61 1.51
N HIS A 138 -10.94 -5.80 0.92
CA HIS A 138 -10.42 -7.11 0.51
C HIS A 138 -9.50 -7.71 1.56
N ALA A 139 -9.28 -9.04 1.49
CA ALA A 139 -8.44 -9.81 2.41
C ALA A 139 -7.07 -9.19 2.73
N PHE A 140 -6.44 -8.56 1.73
CA PHE A 140 -5.10 -7.97 1.83
C PHE A 140 -5.04 -6.46 1.59
N ALA A 141 -6.19 -5.81 1.35
CA ALA A 141 -6.28 -4.37 1.12
C ALA A 141 -7.60 -3.84 1.66
N PHE A 142 -7.56 -3.20 2.82
CA PHE A 142 -8.75 -2.85 3.58
C PHE A 142 -8.60 -1.52 4.32
N GLY A 143 -9.73 -0.89 4.60
CA GLY A 143 -9.88 0.19 5.57
C GLY A 143 -10.07 -0.39 6.96
N VAL A 144 -9.52 0.26 7.99
CA VAL A 144 -9.60 -0.24 9.36
C VAL A 144 -9.65 0.90 10.37
N GLY A 145 -10.37 0.68 11.46
CA GLY A 145 -10.47 1.61 12.58
C GLY A 145 -10.48 0.91 13.93
N PHE A 146 -9.82 1.54 14.89
CA PHE A 146 -9.76 1.09 16.28
C PHE A 146 -9.95 2.28 17.23
N GLU A 147 -10.52 2.06 18.41
CA GLU A 147 -10.21 2.90 19.57
C GLU A 147 -8.75 2.65 19.99
N GLU A 148 -7.98 3.68 20.37
CA GLU A 148 -6.53 3.56 20.63
C GLU A 148 -6.19 2.47 21.65
N ASN A 149 -7.01 2.27 22.67
CA ASN A 149 -6.77 1.23 23.67
C ASN A 149 -7.00 -0.17 23.09
N ASN A 150 -8.06 -0.33 22.29
CA ASN A 150 -8.35 -1.60 21.64
C ASN A 150 -7.24 -1.99 20.64
N LEU A 151 -6.62 -1.02 19.95
CA LEU A 151 -5.47 -1.29 19.09
C LEU A 151 -4.31 -1.90 19.88
N LYS A 152 -4.03 -1.39 21.10
CA LYS A 152 -2.97 -1.94 21.94
C LYS A 152 -3.26 -3.38 22.36
N GLU A 153 -4.50 -3.65 22.75
CA GLU A 153 -4.95 -5.00 23.12
C GLU A 153 -4.91 -5.95 21.93
N PHE A 154 -5.34 -5.48 20.74
CA PHE A 154 -5.22 -6.23 19.50
C PHE A 154 -3.78 -6.64 19.21
N LEU A 155 -2.81 -5.73 19.37
CA LEU A 155 -1.38 -6.05 19.14
C LEU A 155 -0.83 -7.07 20.14
N VAL A 156 -1.34 -7.10 21.37
CA VAL A 156 -1.01 -8.15 22.35
C VAL A 156 -1.55 -9.50 21.86
N LYS A 157 -2.83 -9.53 21.45
CA LYS A 157 -3.44 -10.73 20.89
C LYS A 157 -2.68 -11.27 19.67
N VAL A 158 -2.27 -10.42 18.75
CA VAL A 158 -1.48 -10.82 17.57
C VAL A 158 -0.19 -11.53 17.97
N LYS A 159 0.51 -11.05 19.02
CA LYS A 159 1.73 -11.70 19.52
C LYS A 159 1.45 -13.07 20.17
N GLU A 160 0.29 -13.23 20.78
CA GLU A 160 -0.14 -14.52 21.36
C GLU A 160 -0.54 -15.52 20.27
N ASP A 161 -1.26 -15.07 19.26
CA ASP A 161 -1.72 -15.91 18.14
C ASP A 161 -0.57 -16.31 17.20
N LEU A 162 0.43 -15.43 17.03
CA LEU A 162 1.56 -15.60 16.12
C LEU A 162 2.91 -15.54 16.86
N PRO A 163 3.17 -16.48 17.79
CA PRO A 163 4.33 -16.41 18.69
C PRO A 163 5.68 -16.56 17.97
N HIS A 164 5.67 -17.12 16.76
CA HIS A 164 6.88 -17.31 15.93
C HIS A 164 7.06 -16.20 14.89
N GLY A 165 6.26 -15.13 14.97
CA GLY A 165 6.23 -14.09 13.97
C GLY A 165 5.55 -14.54 12.68
N ILE A 166 5.68 -13.73 11.63
CA ILE A 166 5.12 -14.04 10.33
C ILE A 166 6.16 -14.80 9.51
N GLN A 167 5.80 -16.00 9.10
CA GLN A 167 6.60 -16.79 8.18
C GLN A 167 6.21 -16.43 6.74
N THR A 168 7.20 -16.04 5.94
CA THR A 168 7.03 -15.81 4.51
C THR A 168 7.50 -17.02 3.72
N TYR A 169 6.69 -17.44 2.75
CA TYR A 169 7.05 -18.49 1.80
C TYR A 169 7.31 -17.86 0.45
N TYR A 170 8.28 -18.41 -0.25
CA TYR A 170 8.55 -18.07 -1.64
C TYR A 170 8.16 -19.26 -2.49
N ASP A 171 7.24 -19.05 -3.42
CA ASP A 171 7.01 -20.02 -4.47
C ASP A 171 8.16 -19.92 -5.47
N VAL A 172 8.84 -21.03 -5.70
CA VAL A 172 9.96 -21.09 -6.64
C VAL A 172 9.53 -21.87 -7.86
N ASP A 173 9.20 -21.16 -8.91
CA ASP A 173 8.79 -21.76 -10.20
C ASP A 173 9.94 -22.47 -10.91
N LEU A 174 11.18 -22.00 -10.70
CA LEU A 174 12.36 -22.52 -11.37
C LEU A 174 13.60 -22.42 -10.48
N GLY A 175 14.25 -23.53 -10.25
CA GLY A 175 15.49 -23.60 -9.48
C GLY A 175 16.63 -24.18 -10.30
N TYR A 176 17.84 -23.64 -10.13
CA TYR A 176 19.05 -24.15 -10.76
C TYR A 176 20.07 -24.60 -9.71
N ASN A 177 20.76 -25.71 -9.99
CA ASN A 177 21.96 -26.04 -9.24
C ASN A 177 23.17 -25.30 -9.83
N LEU A 178 24.23 -25.12 -9.04
CA LEU A 178 25.45 -24.41 -9.49
C LEU A 178 26.13 -25.05 -10.71
N THR A 179 25.83 -26.32 -11.00
CA THR A 179 26.36 -27.08 -12.13
C THR A 179 25.49 -27.04 -13.38
N ASP A 180 24.30 -26.46 -13.29
CA ASP A 180 23.35 -26.43 -14.41
C ASP A 180 23.79 -25.40 -15.46
N ARG A 181 23.59 -25.71 -16.73
CA ARG A 181 23.77 -24.77 -17.84
C ARG A 181 22.44 -24.08 -18.10
N PHE A 182 22.27 -22.89 -17.56
CA PHE A 182 21.01 -22.13 -17.57
C PHE A 182 21.02 -20.89 -18.50
N ASP A 183 22.09 -20.70 -19.26
CA ASP A 183 22.28 -19.52 -20.12
C ASP A 183 21.05 -19.31 -21.04
N LYS A 184 20.57 -20.36 -21.69
CA LYS A 184 19.45 -20.30 -22.61
C LYS A 184 18.14 -19.91 -21.93
N ASP A 185 17.90 -20.43 -20.75
CA ASP A 185 16.67 -20.20 -20.02
C ASP A 185 16.64 -18.80 -19.42
N ILE A 186 17.80 -18.29 -18.96
CA ILE A 186 17.95 -16.91 -18.50
C ILE A 186 17.64 -15.92 -19.62
N PHE A 187 18.13 -16.15 -20.84
CA PHE A 187 17.80 -15.30 -21.97
C PHE A 187 16.32 -15.33 -22.32
N GLN A 188 15.69 -16.51 -22.30
CA GLN A 188 14.24 -16.63 -22.51
C GLN A 188 13.42 -15.89 -21.45
N ILE A 189 13.81 -16.00 -20.18
CA ILE A 189 13.18 -15.26 -19.08
C ILE A 189 13.38 -13.75 -19.29
N GLY A 190 14.59 -13.31 -19.68
CA GLY A 190 14.89 -11.92 -20.01
C GLY A 190 14.02 -11.35 -21.15
N ASP A 191 13.78 -12.13 -22.18
CA ASP A 191 12.91 -11.75 -23.32
C ASP A 191 11.45 -11.57 -22.89
N MET A 192 11.02 -12.21 -21.80
CA MET A 192 9.67 -12.11 -21.23
C MET A 192 9.51 -10.92 -20.26
N GLN A 193 10.55 -10.12 -20.03
CA GLN A 193 10.54 -9.01 -19.06
C GLN A 193 9.35 -8.07 -19.21
N GLY A 194 8.92 -7.81 -20.45
CA GLY A 194 7.74 -6.96 -20.74
C GLY A 194 6.39 -7.53 -20.25
N LEU A 195 6.35 -8.79 -19.84
CA LEU A 195 5.14 -9.46 -19.34
C LEU A 195 5.02 -9.40 -17.80
N TRP A 196 6.10 -9.04 -17.11
CA TRP A 196 6.19 -9.15 -15.65
C TRP A 196 5.89 -7.84 -14.90
N GLY A 197 5.59 -6.76 -15.62
CA GLY A 197 5.14 -5.47 -15.07
C GLY A 197 6.27 -4.60 -14.55
#